data_8e9ed236f9358de313da21446881c138
#
_entry.id   8e9ed236f9358de313da21446881c138
#
_cell.length_a   1.000
_cell.length_b   1.000
_cell.length_c   1.000
_cell.angle_alpha   90.00
_cell.angle_beta   90.00
_cell.angle_gamma   90.00
#
_symmetry.space_group_name_H-M   'P 1'
#
loop_
_entity.id
_entity.type
_entity.pdbx_description
1 polymer ?
#
loop_
_entity_poly.entity_id
_entity_poly.type
_entity_poly.pdbx_seq_one_letter_code
_entity_poly.pdbx_strand_id
1 'polypeptide(L)'
;MTIEEYRNCESARLEANKRRMEDDGVNFVDIYSAYIDEDVVIEKGATIAQNVTISGKSIIRAGAYIGQSSVLKDAEVGSGSTVEASYIYESKVGAKTSVGPFAYIRPGSIIGDECKVGDFVEVKNSTIGDGSKSSHLTYIGDA
;
A
#
# COMPACT_ATOMS: atom_id res chain seq x y z
N MET A 1 -7.76 -1.53 -26.99
CA MET A 1 -8.75 -2.18 -26.09
C MET A 1 -10.16 -1.89 -26.57
N THR A 2 -10.99 -2.90 -26.67
CA THR A 2 -12.42 -2.73 -27.00
C THR A 2 -13.24 -2.43 -25.73
N ILE A 3 -14.46 -1.91 -25.93
CA ILE A 3 -15.39 -1.71 -24.81
C ILE A 3 -15.73 -3.04 -24.13
N GLU A 4 -15.83 -4.12 -24.90
CA GLU A 4 -16.08 -5.45 -24.35
C GLU A 4 -14.94 -5.92 -23.46
N GLU A 5 -13.70 -5.77 -23.93
CA GLU A 5 -12.52 -6.10 -23.12
C GLU A 5 -12.48 -5.27 -21.83
N TYR A 6 -12.75 -3.99 -21.92
CA TYR A 6 -12.82 -3.10 -20.75
C TYR A 6 -13.88 -3.58 -19.75
N ARG A 7 -15.09 -3.87 -20.22
CA ARG A 7 -16.18 -4.35 -19.36
C ARG A 7 -15.83 -5.66 -18.68
N ASN A 8 -15.16 -6.58 -19.40
CA ASN A 8 -14.73 -7.85 -18.83
C ASN A 8 -13.66 -7.64 -17.74
N CYS A 9 -12.72 -6.76 -17.96
CA CYS A 9 -11.71 -6.42 -16.96
C CYS A 9 -12.35 -5.79 -15.71
N GLU A 10 -13.31 -4.88 -15.89
CA GLU A 10 -14.01 -4.24 -14.77
C GLU A 10 -14.86 -5.23 -13.99
N SER A 11 -15.54 -6.13 -14.66
CA SER A 11 -16.30 -7.18 -13.97
C SER A 11 -15.41 -8.09 -13.15
N ALA A 12 -14.27 -8.50 -13.68
CA ALA A 12 -13.31 -9.34 -12.98
C ALA A 12 -12.73 -8.61 -11.76
N ARG A 13 -12.38 -7.35 -11.91
CA ARG A 13 -11.85 -6.51 -10.83
C ARG A 13 -12.85 -6.39 -9.68
N LEU A 14 -14.11 -6.06 -9.99
CA LEU A 14 -15.15 -5.91 -8.99
C LEU A 14 -15.45 -7.23 -8.28
N GLU A 15 -15.51 -8.34 -9.01
CA GLU A 15 -15.71 -9.65 -8.40
C GLU A 15 -14.56 -10.00 -7.45
N ALA A 16 -13.32 -9.68 -7.80
CA ALA A 16 -12.17 -9.90 -6.93
C ALA A 16 -12.27 -9.07 -5.64
N ASN A 17 -12.65 -7.79 -5.75
CA ASN A 17 -12.82 -6.93 -4.57
C ASN A 17 -13.95 -7.44 -3.66
N LYS A 18 -15.05 -7.90 -4.25
CA LYS A 18 -16.15 -8.50 -3.48
C LYS A 18 -15.70 -9.74 -2.72
N ARG A 19 -14.92 -10.61 -3.35
CA ARG A 19 -14.38 -11.80 -2.67
C ARG A 19 -13.44 -11.42 -1.53
N ARG A 20 -12.58 -10.43 -1.74
CA ARG A 20 -11.70 -9.93 -0.68
C ARG A 20 -12.50 -9.45 0.52
N MET A 21 -13.59 -8.75 0.27
CA MET A 21 -14.47 -8.26 1.33
C MET A 21 -15.22 -9.38 2.02
N GLU A 22 -15.89 -10.23 1.28
CA GLU A 22 -16.77 -11.25 1.83
C GLU A 22 -16.02 -12.48 2.38
N ASP A 23 -15.00 -12.94 1.66
CA ASP A 23 -14.30 -14.18 1.98
C ASP A 23 -13.02 -13.94 2.80
N ASP A 24 -12.28 -12.87 2.51
CA ASP A 24 -10.98 -12.63 3.12
C ASP A 24 -11.03 -11.64 4.29
N GLY A 25 -12.17 -11.04 4.55
CA GLY A 25 -12.34 -10.11 5.68
C GLY A 25 -11.64 -8.77 5.48
N VAL A 26 -11.47 -8.34 4.25
CA VAL A 26 -10.89 -7.03 3.91
C VAL A 26 -11.98 -5.95 3.96
N ASN A 27 -11.66 -4.82 4.55
CA ASN A 27 -12.57 -3.68 4.60
C ASN A 27 -12.28 -2.72 3.44
N PHE A 28 -13.33 -2.29 2.75
CA PHE A 28 -13.22 -1.32 1.66
C PHE A 28 -14.07 -0.10 1.96
N VAL A 29 -13.54 1.09 1.71
CA VAL A 29 -14.36 2.30 1.68
C VAL A 29 -15.17 2.35 0.39
N ASP A 30 -14.54 1.94 -0.73
CA ASP A 30 -15.19 1.93 -2.04
C ASP A 30 -14.59 0.85 -2.93
N ILE A 31 -15.30 -0.25 -3.12
CA ILE A 31 -14.83 -1.35 -3.97
C ILE A 31 -14.71 -0.93 -5.44
N TYR A 32 -15.41 0.12 -5.86
CA TYR A 32 -15.41 0.55 -7.25
C TYR A 32 -14.17 1.36 -7.62
N SER A 33 -13.55 2.05 -6.67
CA SER A 33 -12.36 2.84 -6.93
C SER A 33 -11.05 2.17 -6.49
N ALA A 34 -11.10 0.93 -6.04
CA ALA A 34 -9.93 0.17 -5.65
C ALA A 34 -9.42 -0.67 -6.83
N TYR A 35 -8.26 -0.32 -7.36
CA TYR A 35 -7.63 -1.00 -8.47
C TYR A 35 -6.51 -1.89 -7.97
N ILE A 36 -6.81 -3.15 -7.76
CA ILE A 36 -5.93 -4.12 -7.12
C ILE A 36 -5.69 -5.28 -8.06
N ASP A 37 -4.43 -5.55 -8.37
CA ASP A 37 -4.05 -6.66 -9.26
C ASP A 37 -4.38 -8.01 -8.64
N GLU A 38 -4.54 -9.01 -9.49
CA GLU A 38 -4.98 -10.35 -9.10
C GLU A 38 -4.04 -11.01 -8.10
N ASP A 39 -2.73 -10.83 -8.27
CA ASP A 39 -1.71 -11.48 -7.44
C ASP A 39 -1.48 -10.80 -6.09
N VAL A 40 -2.14 -9.69 -5.82
CA VAL A 40 -2.02 -8.97 -4.55
C VAL A 40 -2.70 -9.76 -3.43
N VAL A 41 -1.98 -9.92 -2.33
CA VAL A 41 -2.51 -10.57 -1.12
C VAL A 41 -2.86 -9.51 -0.10
N ILE A 42 -4.09 -9.53 0.39
CA ILE A 42 -4.55 -8.62 1.44
C ILE A 42 -5.11 -9.46 2.58
N GLU A 43 -4.52 -9.32 3.76
CA GLU A 43 -4.90 -10.12 4.91
C GLU A 43 -6.11 -9.54 5.65
N LYS A 44 -6.74 -10.38 6.42
CA LYS A 44 -7.95 -10.06 7.19
C LYS A 44 -7.76 -8.81 8.06
N GLY A 45 -8.78 -7.97 8.09
CA GLY A 45 -8.80 -6.77 8.92
C GLY A 45 -8.10 -5.57 8.30
N ALA A 46 -7.38 -5.74 7.18
CA ALA A 46 -6.84 -4.61 6.46
C ALA A 46 -7.96 -3.76 5.88
N THR A 47 -7.72 -2.46 5.76
CA THR A 47 -8.68 -1.51 5.20
C THR A 47 -8.08 -0.82 3.98
N ILE A 48 -8.85 -0.80 2.90
CA ILE A 48 -8.47 -0.14 1.65
C ILE A 48 -9.40 1.05 1.46
N ALA A 49 -8.84 2.25 1.47
CA ALA A 49 -9.59 3.47 1.25
C ALA A 49 -9.89 3.67 -0.25
N GLN A 50 -10.57 4.76 -0.58
CA GLN A 50 -10.94 5.06 -1.97
C GLN A 50 -9.72 5.45 -2.81
N ASN A 51 -9.82 5.22 -4.11
CA ASN A 51 -8.81 5.61 -5.11
C ASN A 51 -7.42 5.02 -4.83
N VAL A 52 -7.38 3.79 -4.34
CA VAL A 52 -6.13 3.08 -4.07
C VAL A 52 -5.78 2.19 -5.24
N THR A 53 -4.50 2.17 -5.61
CA THR A 53 -3.96 1.29 -6.63
C THR A 53 -2.89 0.39 -6.01
N ILE A 54 -3.06 -0.91 -6.10
CA ILE A 54 -2.08 -1.88 -5.59
C ILE A 54 -1.80 -2.88 -6.70
N SER A 55 -0.54 -2.95 -7.13
CA SER A 55 -0.16 -3.77 -8.27
C SER A 55 1.00 -4.71 -7.95
N GLY A 56 1.24 -5.62 -8.90
CA GLY A 56 2.33 -6.59 -8.80
C GLY A 56 2.08 -7.63 -7.73
N LYS A 57 3.14 -8.02 -7.06
CA LYS A 57 3.08 -9.03 -5.99
C LYS A 57 3.10 -8.37 -4.62
N SER A 58 2.23 -7.39 -4.41
CA SER A 58 2.14 -6.70 -3.13
C SER A 58 1.45 -7.55 -2.08
N ILE A 59 1.83 -7.33 -0.82
CA ILE A 59 1.24 -8.00 0.34
C ILE A 59 0.87 -6.94 1.37
N ILE A 60 -0.40 -6.90 1.75
CA ILE A 60 -0.91 -6.01 2.78
C ILE A 60 -1.26 -6.87 3.98
N ARG A 61 -0.52 -6.73 5.08
CA ARG A 61 -0.69 -7.56 6.25
C ARG A 61 -1.91 -7.17 7.09
N ALA A 62 -2.25 -8.04 8.04
CA ALA A 62 -3.46 -7.90 8.85
C ALA A 62 -3.56 -6.54 9.54
N GLY A 63 -4.73 -5.93 9.47
CA GLY A 63 -5.02 -4.68 10.16
C GLY A 63 -4.33 -3.43 9.61
N ALA A 64 -3.59 -3.54 8.51
CA ALA A 64 -2.98 -2.37 7.87
C ALA A 64 -4.04 -1.48 7.24
N TYR A 65 -3.78 -0.19 7.19
CA TYR A 65 -4.66 0.79 6.56
C TYR A 65 -3.95 1.41 5.37
N ILE A 66 -4.54 1.26 4.19
CA ILE A 66 -4.03 1.88 2.97
C ILE A 66 -4.94 3.06 2.63
N GLY A 67 -4.46 4.25 2.88
CA GLY A 67 -5.21 5.49 2.75
C GLY A 67 -5.43 5.93 1.31
N GLN A 68 -6.32 6.89 1.15
CA GLN A 68 -6.76 7.38 -0.16
C GLN A 68 -5.59 7.77 -1.06
N SER A 69 -5.75 7.49 -2.34
CA SER A 69 -4.81 7.89 -3.39
C SER A 69 -3.40 7.31 -3.24
N SER A 70 -3.23 6.29 -2.41
CA SER A 70 -1.95 5.58 -2.31
C SER A 70 -1.75 4.66 -3.50
N VAL A 71 -0.49 4.52 -3.92
CA VAL A 71 -0.09 3.66 -5.02
C VAL A 71 1.02 2.74 -4.53
N LEU A 72 0.77 1.45 -4.55
CA LEU A 72 1.72 0.43 -4.12
C LEU A 72 2.02 -0.51 -5.27
N LYS A 73 3.30 -0.82 -5.47
CA LYS A 73 3.72 -1.77 -6.50
C LYS A 73 4.83 -2.66 -5.96
N ASP A 74 4.61 -3.96 -6.01
CA ASP A 74 5.57 -4.95 -5.49
C ASP A 74 6.05 -4.55 -4.08
N ALA A 75 5.09 -4.18 -3.24
CA ALA A 75 5.36 -3.64 -1.91
C ALA A 75 4.76 -4.53 -0.83
N GLU A 76 5.42 -4.60 0.31
CA GLU A 76 4.86 -5.23 1.49
C GLU A 76 4.61 -4.19 2.56
N VAL A 77 3.40 -4.19 3.15
CA VAL A 77 3.02 -3.31 4.25
C VAL A 77 2.70 -4.18 5.46
N GLY A 78 3.43 -3.98 6.54
CA GLY A 78 3.33 -4.78 7.76
C GLY A 78 2.04 -4.58 8.53
N SER A 79 1.78 -5.50 9.45
CA SER A 79 0.56 -5.52 10.25
C SER A 79 0.38 -4.23 11.05
N GLY A 80 -0.84 -3.70 11.05
CA GLY A 80 -1.18 -2.51 11.81
C GLY A 80 -0.53 -1.21 11.32
N SER A 81 0.13 -1.24 10.19
CA SER A 81 0.76 -0.04 9.60
C SER A 81 -0.25 0.81 8.86
N THR A 82 0.05 2.09 8.73
CA THR A 82 -0.80 3.06 8.05
C THR A 82 -0.02 3.71 6.92
N VAL A 83 -0.59 3.69 5.72
CA VAL A 83 -0.04 4.38 4.55
C VAL A 83 -1.07 5.41 4.11
N GLU A 84 -0.69 6.68 4.04
CA GLU A 84 -1.60 7.74 3.63
C GLU A 84 -1.09 8.48 2.41
N ALA A 85 -1.88 8.49 1.34
CA ALA A 85 -1.63 9.26 0.12
C ALA A 85 -0.16 9.23 -0.30
N SER A 86 0.41 8.02 -0.36
CA SER A 86 1.85 7.83 -0.57
C SER A 86 2.12 6.77 -1.63
N TYR A 87 3.32 6.81 -2.21
CA TYR A 87 3.77 5.87 -3.21
C TYR A 87 4.83 4.96 -2.61
N ILE A 88 4.64 3.63 -2.71
CA ILE A 88 5.59 2.63 -2.21
C ILE A 88 5.87 1.63 -3.33
N TYR A 89 7.10 1.60 -3.81
CA TYR A 89 7.51 0.74 -4.92
C TYR A 89 8.65 -0.19 -4.52
N GLU A 90 8.47 -1.48 -4.79
CA GLU A 90 9.51 -2.51 -4.62
C GLU A 90 10.24 -2.37 -3.28
N SER A 91 9.46 -2.24 -2.21
CA SER A 91 9.97 -1.93 -0.87
C SER A 91 9.13 -2.62 0.19
N LYS A 92 9.66 -2.65 1.41
CA LYS A 92 8.98 -3.24 2.54
C LYS A 92 8.82 -2.22 3.66
N VAL A 93 7.60 -2.12 4.18
CA VAL A 93 7.27 -1.35 5.38
C VAL A 93 6.93 -2.33 6.50
N GLY A 94 7.57 -2.20 7.63
CA GLY A 94 7.37 -3.06 8.78
C GLY A 94 6.01 -2.88 9.45
N ALA A 95 5.85 -3.48 10.62
CA ALA A 95 4.60 -3.44 11.38
C ALA A 95 4.49 -2.14 12.19
N LYS A 96 3.26 -1.70 12.45
CA LYS A 96 2.94 -0.54 13.28
C LYS A 96 3.74 0.71 12.89
N THR A 97 3.97 0.85 11.60
CA THR A 97 4.69 1.96 10.99
C THR A 97 3.72 2.86 10.26
N SER A 98 3.94 4.16 10.31
CA SER A 98 3.13 5.12 9.56
C SER A 98 3.95 5.77 8.45
N VAL A 99 3.36 5.85 7.26
CA VAL A 99 3.97 6.44 6.07
C VAL A 99 3.03 7.50 5.50
N GLY A 100 3.55 8.68 5.28
CA GLY A 100 2.82 9.77 4.65
C GLY A 100 2.25 10.79 5.63
N PRO A 101 1.37 11.67 5.13
CA PRO A 101 0.97 11.71 3.72
C PRO A 101 2.07 12.23 2.80
N PHE A 102 1.92 11.94 1.50
CA PHE A 102 2.80 12.46 0.44
C PHE A 102 4.26 12.02 0.60
N ALA A 103 4.47 10.79 0.98
CA ALA A 103 5.79 10.18 1.02
C ALA A 103 6.02 9.33 -0.24
N TYR A 104 7.28 9.19 -0.61
CA TYR A 104 7.66 8.35 -1.73
C TYR A 104 8.74 7.36 -1.28
N ILE A 105 8.37 6.09 -1.20
CA ILE A 105 9.31 5.01 -0.86
C ILE A 105 9.71 4.34 -2.16
N ARG A 106 10.96 4.55 -2.56
CA ARG A 106 11.50 4.07 -3.84
C ARG A 106 12.11 2.68 -3.69
N PRO A 107 12.34 1.98 -4.83
CA PRO A 107 12.83 0.60 -4.83
C PRO A 107 14.04 0.34 -3.93
N GLY A 108 14.05 -0.84 -3.35
CA GLY A 108 15.16 -1.31 -2.52
C GLY A 108 15.14 -0.80 -1.08
N SER A 109 14.03 -0.19 -0.64
CA SER A 109 13.94 0.36 0.70
C SER A 109 13.29 -0.62 1.69
N ILE A 110 13.79 -0.62 2.92
CA ILE A 110 13.24 -1.40 4.02
C ILE A 110 13.02 -0.45 5.20
N ILE A 111 11.76 -0.24 5.54
CA ILE A 111 11.36 0.55 6.70
C ILE A 111 11.05 -0.42 7.82
N GLY A 112 11.65 -0.26 8.98
CA GLY A 112 11.46 -1.16 10.11
C GLY A 112 10.10 -1.03 10.78
N ASP A 113 9.98 -1.66 11.94
CA ASP A 113 8.76 -1.63 12.74
C ASP A 113 8.69 -0.35 13.58
N GLU A 114 7.48 0.06 13.89
CA GLU A 114 7.20 1.22 14.77
C GLU A 114 7.94 2.49 14.32
N CYS A 115 8.10 2.65 13.02
CA CYS A 115 8.70 3.82 12.39
C CYS A 115 7.65 4.85 12.03
N LYS A 116 8.11 6.09 11.83
CA LYS A 116 7.29 7.15 11.26
C LYS A 116 8.04 7.80 10.10
N VAL A 117 7.47 7.71 8.91
CA VAL A 117 7.94 8.41 7.71
C VAL A 117 6.89 9.47 7.39
N GLY A 118 7.18 10.71 7.68
CA GLY A 118 6.22 11.80 7.60
C GLY A 118 5.99 12.34 6.20
N ASP A 119 5.37 13.51 6.12
CA ASP A 119 5.00 14.14 4.85
C ASP A 119 6.22 14.65 4.08
N PHE A 120 6.14 14.51 2.76
CA PHE A 120 7.18 14.94 1.82
C PHE A 120 8.56 14.32 2.12
N VAL A 121 8.56 13.06 2.54
CA VAL A 121 9.79 12.29 2.73
C VAL A 121 9.97 11.36 1.54
N GLU A 122 11.18 11.32 1.01
CA GLU A 122 11.57 10.38 -0.03
C GLU A 122 12.65 9.44 0.52
N VAL A 123 12.45 8.14 0.35
CA VAL A 123 13.41 7.10 0.75
C VAL A 123 13.78 6.28 -0.47
N LYS A 124 15.06 6.14 -0.75
CA LYS A 124 15.56 5.37 -1.88
C LYS A 124 16.64 4.40 -1.44
N ASN A 125 16.44 3.11 -1.75
CA ASN A 125 17.46 2.08 -1.54
C ASN A 125 18.14 2.19 -0.15
N SER A 126 17.32 2.28 0.88
CA SER A 126 17.80 2.54 2.25
C SER A 126 17.11 1.63 3.24
N THR A 127 17.81 1.33 4.33
CA THR A 127 17.24 0.59 5.46
C THR A 127 17.07 1.55 6.64
N ILE A 128 15.83 1.66 7.10
CA ILE A 128 15.49 2.48 8.27
C ILE A 128 15.19 1.53 9.42
N GLY A 129 15.97 1.63 10.49
CA GLY A 129 15.85 0.76 11.65
C GLY A 129 14.57 1.00 12.46
N ASP A 130 14.19 0.02 13.25
CA ASP A 130 12.98 0.06 14.07
C ASP A 130 12.93 1.30 14.97
N GLY A 131 11.75 1.85 15.14
CA GLY A 131 11.51 3.00 16.01
C GLY A 131 12.01 4.33 15.46
N SER A 132 12.50 4.37 14.22
CA SER A 132 13.01 5.60 13.61
C SER A 132 11.90 6.54 13.21
N LYS A 133 12.18 7.84 13.24
CA LYS A 133 11.24 8.87 12.82
C LYS A 133 11.90 9.85 11.86
N SER A 134 11.25 10.06 10.71
CA SER A 134 11.62 11.10 9.76
C SER A 134 10.41 12.00 9.58
N SER A 135 10.47 13.21 10.14
CA SER A 135 9.28 14.04 10.31
C SER A 135 8.71 14.54 9.00
N HIS A 136 9.50 15.23 8.19
CA HIS A 136 9.04 15.80 6.92
C HIS A 136 10.20 16.39 6.12
N LEU A 137 9.94 16.67 4.83
CA LEU A 137 10.85 17.37 3.92
C LEU A 137 12.28 16.79 3.95
N THR A 138 12.38 15.45 3.87
CA THR A 138 13.65 14.77 3.99
C THR A 138 13.86 13.81 2.81
N TYR A 139 15.10 13.75 2.34
CA TYR A 139 15.52 12.72 1.39
C TYR A 139 16.53 11.80 2.08
N ILE A 140 16.25 10.49 2.04
CA ILE A 140 17.13 9.44 2.53
C ILE A 140 17.46 8.53 1.36
N GLY A 141 18.70 8.53 0.92
CA GLY A 141 19.11 7.75 -0.24
C GLY A 141 20.40 6.98 0.00
N ASP A 142 20.35 5.70 -0.44
CA ASP A 142 21.51 4.81 -0.41
C ASP A 142 22.14 4.65 0.98
N ALA A 143 21.29 4.57 2.00
CA ALA A 143 21.71 4.50 3.41
C ALA A 143 21.40 3.14 4.07
#